data_1da54e10491dfcee193cf10bfa248b58
#
_entry.id   1da54e10491dfcee193cf10bfa248b58
#
_cell.length_a   1.000
_cell.length_b   1.000
_cell.length_c   1.000
_cell.angle_alpha   90.00
_cell.angle_beta   90.00
_cell.angle_gamma   90.00
#
_symmetry.space_group_name_H-M   'P 1'
#
loop_
_entity.id
_entity.type
_entity.pdbx_description
1 polymer ?
#
loop_
_entity_poly.entity_id
_entity_poly.type
_entity_poly.pdbx_seq_one_letter_code
_entity_poly.pdbx_strand_id
1 'polypeptide(L)'
;MKISLVVPVFNEEEAIPIFYKTVREFEELKPYEVEIVFINDGSKDATESIINALAVSDPLVVPLSFTRNFGKEPALFAGLDHATGDAVIPIDVDMQDPIEVIPYLIEKWQAGADIVLAKRSDRSTDGRLKRKTAEWFYKLHNKISNPQIEENVGDFRLMSREVVENIKLLPERNLFMKGILSWVGGYTDVVEYVRAERVAGSTKFNGWKLWNLALEGITSFSTFPLRMWTYIGLLVAGIAFIYGAWMIVDTMAFGNPVRGYPSLLVSILFLGGVQLIGIGVMGEYIGRIYVEVKNRPRYVLRSKQGKN
;
A
#
# COMPACT_ATOMS: atom_id res chain seq x y z
N MET A 1 -18.27 24.37 -2.31
CA MET A 1 -17.79 23.05 -1.96
C MET A 1 -16.38 22.89 -2.49
N LYS A 2 -15.46 22.50 -1.63
CA LYS A 2 -14.03 22.40 -1.98
C LYS A 2 -13.62 20.94 -2.13
N ILE A 3 -12.92 20.59 -3.21
CA ILE A 3 -12.40 19.24 -3.49
C ILE A 3 -10.88 19.33 -3.55
N SER A 4 -10.17 18.48 -2.80
CA SER A 4 -8.72 18.41 -2.86
C SER A 4 -8.26 17.21 -3.71
N LEU A 5 -7.50 17.47 -4.76
CA LEU A 5 -6.77 16.47 -5.50
C LEU A 5 -5.38 16.30 -4.87
N VAL A 6 -5.08 15.10 -4.37
CA VAL A 6 -3.78 14.76 -3.79
C VAL A 6 -2.93 14.07 -4.85
N VAL A 7 -1.86 14.72 -5.28
CA VAL A 7 -1.08 14.35 -6.45
C VAL A 7 0.39 14.12 -6.07
N PRO A 8 0.79 12.88 -5.72
CA PRO A 8 2.19 12.54 -5.49
C PRO A 8 2.97 12.53 -6.80
N VAL A 9 4.14 13.15 -6.82
CA VAL A 9 4.98 13.27 -8.02
C VAL A 9 6.45 13.00 -7.71
N PHE A 10 7.13 12.29 -8.64
CA PHE A 10 8.57 12.02 -8.57
C PHE A 10 9.19 11.95 -9.96
N ASN A 11 9.90 13.00 -10.37
CA ASN A 11 10.46 13.21 -11.71
C ASN A 11 9.34 13.13 -12.78
N GLU A 12 8.43 14.10 -12.73
CA GLU A 12 7.21 14.17 -13.56
C GLU A 12 7.08 15.57 -14.21
N GLU A 13 8.21 16.18 -14.60
CA GLU A 13 8.25 17.53 -15.18
C GLU A 13 7.39 17.69 -16.43
N GLU A 14 7.23 16.62 -17.24
CA GLU A 14 6.42 16.62 -18.46
C GLU A 14 4.92 16.45 -18.19
N ALA A 15 4.56 15.62 -17.17
CA ALA A 15 3.17 15.27 -16.90
C ALA A 15 2.42 16.38 -16.13
N ILE A 16 3.09 17.09 -15.22
CA ILE A 16 2.45 18.10 -14.36
C ILE A 16 1.74 19.22 -15.16
N PRO A 17 2.36 19.85 -16.18
CA PRO A 17 1.67 20.91 -16.94
C PRO A 17 0.43 20.40 -17.67
N ILE A 18 0.49 19.17 -18.19
CA ILE A 18 -0.63 18.52 -18.88
C ILE A 18 -1.77 18.28 -17.91
N PHE A 19 -1.46 17.63 -16.78
CA PHE A 19 -2.43 17.35 -15.72
C PHE A 19 -3.10 18.63 -15.21
N TYR A 20 -2.30 19.65 -14.84
CA TYR A 20 -2.81 20.91 -14.34
C TYR A 20 -3.77 21.58 -15.33
N LYS A 21 -3.35 21.67 -16.61
CA LYS A 21 -4.18 22.25 -17.66
C LYS A 21 -5.49 21.48 -17.81
N THR A 22 -5.44 20.15 -17.88
CA THR A 22 -6.64 19.32 -18.04
C THR A 22 -7.60 19.51 -16.86
N VAL A 23 -7.11 19.53 -15.61
CA VAL A 23 -7.97 19.77 -14.44
C VAL A 23 -8.63 21.15 -14.48
N ARG A 24 -7.90 22.22 -14.88
CA ARG A 24 -8.42 23.59 -14.90
C ARG A 24 -9.37 23.87 -16.06
N GLU A 25 -9.20 23.15 -17.18
CA GLU A 25 -10.05 23.29 -18.37
C GLU A 25 -11.30 22.40 -18.34
N PHE A 26 -11.36 21.43 -17.43
CA PHE A 26 -12.47 20.47 -17.36
C PHE A 26 -13.75 21.12 -16.81
N GLU A 27 -14.77 21.25 -17.67
CA GLU A 27 -15.98 22.04 -17.42
C GLU A 27 -16.76 21.53 -16.20
N GLU A 28 -16.87 20.20 -16.01
CA GLU A 28 -17.65 19.58 -14.94
C GLU A 28 -17.04 19.82 -13.54
N LEU A 29 -15.77 20.24 -13.47
CA LEU A 29 -15.13 20.61 -12.20
C LEU A 29 -15.23 22.12 -11.89
N LYS A 30 -15.61 22.97 -12.82
CA LYS A 30 -15.75 24.42 -12.61
C LYS A 30 -16.73 24.83 -11.50
N PRO A 31 -17.83 24.10 -11.22
CA PRO A 31 -18.71 24.42 -10.10
C PRO A 31 -18.07 24.24 -8.71
N TYR A 32 -16.91 23.58 -8.64
CA TYR A 32 -16.20 23.27 -7.39
C TYR A 32 -14.94 24.09 -7.24
N GLU A 33 -14.57 24.41 -6.01
CA GLU A 33 -13.25 24.93 -5.68
C GLU A 33 -12.25 23.76 -5.64
N VAL A 34 -11.49 23.57 -6.72
CA VAL A 34 -10.55 22.43 -6.84
C VAL A 34 -9.16 22.84 -6.39
N GLU A 35 -8.79 22.40 -5.19
CA GLU A 35 -7.43 22.48 -4.66
C GLU A 35 -6.58 21.34 -5.23
N ILE A 36 -5.36 21.64 -5.70
CA ILE A 36 -4.41 20.65 -6.15
C ILE A 36 -3.21 20.65 -5.18
N VAL A 37 -3.09 19.59 -4.40
CA VAL A 37 -1.95 19.38 -3.49
C VAL A 37 -0.92 18.53 -4.21
N PHE A 38 0.15 19.14 -4.72
CA PHE A 38 1.27 18.43 -5.31
C PHE A 38 2.29 18.08 -4.25
N ILE A 39 2.65 16.80 -4.15
CA ILE A 39 3.65 16.31 -3.21
C ILE A 39 4.88 15.83 -3.99
N ASN A 40 5.90 16.66 -4.06
CA ASN A 40 7.17 16.35 -4.68
C ASN A 40 8.02 15.45 -3.76
N ASP A 41 8.12 14.18 -4.10
CA ASP A 41 8.88 13.17 -3.36
C ASP A 41 10.39 13.23 -3.66
N GLY A 42 10.98 14.43 -3.57
CA GLY A 42 12.41 14.66 -3.73
C GLY A 42 12.92 14.47 -5.16
N SER A 43 12.19 14.98 -6.15
CA SER A 43 12.59 14.96 -7.57
C SER A 43 13.93 15.63 -7.82
N LYS A 44 14.57 15.22 -8.92
CA LYS A 44 15.90 15.74 -9.36
C LYS A 44 15.83 16.54 -10.66
N ASP A 45 14.66 16.54 -11.32
CA ASP A 45 14.35 17.26 -12.55
C ASP A 45 13.66 18.61 -12.25
N ALA A 46 13.02 19.22 -13.22
CA ALA A 46 12.33 20.51 -13.08
C ALA A 46 10.98 20.43 -12.32
N THR A 47 10.56 19.26 -11.83
CA THR A 47 9.27 19.05 -11.12
C THR A 47 9.01 20.10 -10.04
N GLU A 48 9.97 20.35 -9.13
CA GLU A 48 9.80 21.30 -8.02
C GLU A 48 9.60 22.74 -8.51
N SER A 49 10.37 23.15 -9.51
CA SER A 49 10.28 24.51 -10.07
C SER A 49 8.95 24.75 -10.79
N ILE A 50 8.44 23.75 -11.50
CA ILE A 50 7.14 23.80 -12.19
C ILE A 50 6.01 23.95 -11.19
N ILE A 51 5.96 23.11 -10.14
CA ILE A 51 4.92 23.17 -9.10
C ILE A 51 4.93 24.53 -8.40
N ASN A 52 6.12 25.05 -8.04
CA ASN A 52 6.24 26.35 -7.40
C ASN A 52 5.78 27.49 -8.31
N ALA A 53 6.06 27.43 -9.61
CA ALA A 53 5.58 28.41 -10.57
C ALA A 53 4.03 28.37 -10.68
N LEU A 54 3.42 27.20 -10.71
CA LEU A 54 1.96 27.04 -10.69
C LEU A 54 1.35 27.63 -9.41
N ALA A 55 1.96 27.38 -8.25
CA ALA A 55 1.46 27.91 -6.96
C ALA A 55 1.56 29.45 -6.85
N VAL A 56 2.43 30.10 -7.62
CA VAL A 56 2.49 31.57 -7.68
C VAL A 56 1.32 32.13 -8.50
N SER A 57 0.92 31.43 -9.57
CA SER A 57 -0.15 31.88 -10.47
C SER A 57 -1.55 31.43 -10.03
N ASP A 58 -1.64 30.38 -9.21
CA ASP A 58 -2.90 29.78 -8.78
C ASP A 58 -2.87 29.47 -7.27
N PRO A 59 -3.62 30.22 -6.45
CA PRO A 59 -3.65 30.04 -5.00
C PRO A 59 -4.28 28.71 -4.55
N LEU A 60 -4.95 27.98 -5.44
CA LEU A 60 -5.51 26.65 -5.18
C LEU A 60 -4.49 25.53 -5.45
N VAL A 61 -3.26 25.88 -5.86
CA VAL A 61 -2.15 24.92 -5.96
C VAL A 61 -1.30 24.98 -4.69
N VAL A 62 -1.23 23.85 -3.98
CA VAL A 62 -0.46 23.71 -2.74
C VAL A 62 0.79 22.89 -3.01
N PRO A 63 1.98 23.49 -3.02
CA PRO A 63 3.25 22.81 -3.24
C PRO A 63 3.80 22.25 -1.92
N LEU A 64 4.06 20.94 -1.86
CA LEU A 64 4.77 20.27 -0.80
C LEU A 64 6.02 19.60 -1.38
N SER A 65 7.19 19.84 -0.81
CA SER A 65 8.42 19.18 -1.24
C SER A 65 9.10 18.46 -0.09
N PHE A 66 9.47 17.20 -0.30
CA PHE A 66 10.21 16.40 0.66
C PHE A 66 11.72 16.71 0.59
N THR A 67 12.41 16.53 1.72
CA THR A 67 13.88 16.68 1.79
C THR A 67 14.63 15.63 0.98
N ARG A 68 14.03 14.48 0.74
CA ARG A 68 14.52 13.36 -0.09
C ARG A 68 13.35 12.50 -0.55
N ASN A 69 13.60 11.50 -1.38
CA ASN A 69 12.59 10.49 -1.71
C ASN A 69 12.27 9.63 -0.48
N PHE A 70 11.00 9.62 -0.07
CA PHE A 70 10.42 8.80 1.00
C PHE A 70 9.50 7.71 0.46
N GLY A 71 9.06 7.81 -0.80
CA GLY A 71 8.17 6.88 -1.48
C GLY A 71 6.73 7.39 -1.64
N LYS A 72 5.97 6.71 -2.51
CA LYS A 72 4.59 7.11 -2.87
C LYS A 72 3.66 7.13 -1.65
N GLU A 73 3.73 6.12 -0.78
CA GLU A 73 2.84 5.98 0.38
C GLU A 73 2.99 7.18 1.36
N PRO A 74 4.21 7.56 1.80
CA PRO A 74 4.40 8.79 2.58
C PRO A 74 3.94 10.06 1.87
N ALA A 75 4.09 10.13 0.53
CA ALA A 75 3.64 11.28 -0.25
C ALA A 75 2.11 11.38 -0.27
N LEU A 76 1.39 10.27 -0.46
CA LEU A 76 -0.06 10.22 -0.33
C LEU A 76 -0.51 10.67 1.07
N PHE A 77 0.13 10.15 2.10
CA PHE A 77 -0.20 10.51 3.48
C PHE A 77 0.02 12.01 3.75
N ALA A 78 1.14 12.58 3.28
CA ALA A 78 1.41 14.01 3.40
C ALA A 78 0.35 14.85 2.66
N GLY A 79 -0.12 14.40 1.51
CA GLY A 79 -1.21 15.03 0.80
C GLY A 79 -2.52 15.03 1.59
N LEU A 80 -2.87 13.89 2.21
CA LEU A 80 -4.04 13.81 3.09
C LEU A 80 -3.92 14.72 4.32
N ASP A 81 -2.72 14.84 4.91
CA ASP A 81 -2.44 15.73 6.05
C ASP A 81 -2.69 17.20 5.72
N HIS A 82 -2.40 17.63 4.49
CA HIS A 82 -2.42 19.03 4.07
C HIS A 82 -3.65 19.41 3.23
N ALA A 83 -4.38 18.44 2.71
CA ALA A 83 -5.61 18.68 1.95
C ALA A 83 -6.67 19.37 2.83
N THR A 84 -7.33 20.42 2.29
CA THR A 84 -8.31 21.22 3.05
C THR A 84 -9.74 21.12 2.52
N GLY A 85 -9.98 20.39 1.42
CA GLY A 85 -11.30 20.23 0.79
C GLY A 85 -12.29 19.44 1.65
N ASP A 86 -13.57 19.60 1.36
CA ASP A 86 -14.68 18.84 1.96
C ASP A 86 -14.60 17.35 1.61
N ALA A 87 -14.07 17.05 0.42
CA ALA A 87 -13.70 15.72 -0.02
C ALA A 87 -12.29 15.72 -0.61
N VAL A 88 -11.61 14.56 -0.54
CA VAL A 88 -10.22 14.39 -0.96
C VAL A 88 -10.10 13.22 -1.92
N ILE A 89 -9.41 13.44 -3.04
CA ILE A 89 -9.22 12.46 -4.10
C ILE A 89 -7.73 12.29 -4.38
N PRO A 90 -7.09 11.20 -3.97
CA PRO A 90 -5.77 10.82 -4.46
C PRO A 90 -5.83 10.46 -5.95
N ILE A 91 -4.94 11.03 -6.76
CA ILE A 91 -4.88 10.77 -8.21
C ILE A 91 -3.43 10.83 -8.70
N ASP A 92 -3.07 9.93 -9.60
CA ASP A 92 -1.75 9.93 -10.22
C ASP A 92 -1.67 10.98 -11.36
N VAL A 93 -0.53 11.66 -11.46
CA VAL A 93 -0.31 12.73 -12.46
C VAL A 93 -0.23 12.22 -13.91
N ASP A 94 -0.04 10.90 -14.11
CA ASP A 94 0.18 10.28 -15.42
C ASP A 94 -1.09 10.11 -16.28
N MET A 95 -2.21 10.64 -15.83
CA MET A 95 -3.51 10.63 -16.49
C MET A 95 -4.07 9.25 -16.82
N GLN A 96 -3.55 8.19 -16.19
CA GLN A 96 -4.10 6.85 -16.35
C GLN A 96 -5.45 6.68 -15.66
N ASP A 97 -5.68 7.43 -14.59
CA ASP A 97 -6.97 7.54 -13.92
C ASP A 97 -7.69 8.78 -14.49
N PRO A 98 -8.76 8.60 -15.30
CA PRO A 98 -9.38 9.68 -16.06
C PRO A 98 -10.06 10.71 -15.15
N ILE A 99 -9.83 12.00 -15.43
CA ILE A 99 -10.46 13.11 -14.68
C ILE A 99 -11.98 13.11 -14.84
N GLU A 100 -12.48 12.58 -15.95
CA GLU A 100 -13.90 12.43 -16.27
C GLU A 100 -14.67 11.54 -15.27
N VAL A 101 -13.94 10.74 -14.49
CA VAL A 101 -14.53 9.90 -13.43
C VAL A 101 -14.87 10.71 -12.18
N ILE A 102 -14.15 11.82 -11.93
CA ILE A 102 -14.27 12.62 -10.71
C ILE A 102 -15.71 13.13 -10.47
N PRO A 103 -16.46 13.65 -11.44
CA PRO A 103 -17.85 14.06 -11.23
C PRO A 103 -18.75 12.94 -10.72
N TYR A 104 -18.59 11.71 -11.23
CA TYR A 104 -19.36 10.55 -10.77
C TYR A 104 -18.99 10.14 -9.33
N LEU A 105 -17.71 10.31 -8.93
CA LEU A 105 -17.30 10.11 -7.54
C LEU A 105 -17.97 11.14 -6.63
N ILE A 106 -18.02 12.42 -7.07
CA ILE A 106 -18.65 13.51 -6.31
C ILE A 106 -20.14 13.28 -6.19
N GLU A 107 -20.83 12.86 -7.24
CA GLU A 107 -22.27 12.55 -7.24
C GLU A 107 -22.61 11.48 -6.17
N LYS A 108 -21.86 10.38 -6.15
CA LYS A 108 -22.07 9.30 -5.17
C LYS A 108 -21.78 9.76 -3.73
N TRP A 109 -20.75 10.57 -3.53
CA TRP A 109 -20.47 11.17 -2.23
C TRP A 109 -21.59 12.12 -1.78
N GLN A 110 -22.11 12.97 -2.67
CA GLN A 110 -23.25 13.84 -2.38
C GLN A 110 -24.54 13.05 -2.08
N ALA A 111 -24.66 11.84 -2.63
CA ALA A 111 -25.74 10.92 -2.32
C ALA A 111 -25.59 10.23 -0.94
N GLY A 112 -24.51 10.50 -0.20
CA GLY A 112 -24.30 10.06 1.18
C GLY A 112 -23.22 9.00 1.37
N ALA A 113 -22.43 8.66 0.35
CA ALA A 113 -21.28 7.78 0.53
C ALA A 113 -20.11 8.51 1.24
N ASP A 114 -19.47 7.86 2.21
CA ASP A 114 -18.27 8.36 2.87
C ASP A 114 -17.02 8.14 2.02
N ILE A 115 -17.00 7.03 1.30
CA ILE A 115 -15.90 6.61 0.41
C ILE A 115 -16.52 6.20 -0.93
N VAL A 116 -15.99 6.70 -2.03
CA VAL A 116 -16.36 6.24 -3.38
C VAL A 116 -15.14 5.68 -4.09
N LEU A 117 -15.15 4.38 -4.33
CA LEU A 117 -14.05 3.65 -4.96
C LEU A 117 -14.13 3.76 -6.48
N ALA A 118 -13.06 4.17 -7.13
CA ALA A 118 -12.92 4.00 -8.57
C ALA A 118 -12.37 2.60 -8.88
N LYS A 119 -13.23 1.74 -9.42
CA LYS A 119 -12.92 0.34 -9.74
C LYS A 119 -12.65 0.16 -11.23
N ARG A 120 -11.53 -0.44 -11.56
CA ARG A 120 -11.18 -0.72 -12.96
C ARG A 120 -12.01 -1.87 -13.50
N SER A 121 -12.83 -1.60 -14.52
CA SER A 121 -13.71 -2.59 -15.17
C SER A 121 -12.95 -3.50 -16.14
N ASP A 122 -11.84 -3.06 -16.75
CA ASP A 122 -11.08 -3.84 -17.73
C ASP A 122 -9.61 -4.03 -17.32
N ARG A 123 -9.15 -5.28 -17.41
CA ARG A 123 -7.75 -5.72 -17.27
C ARG A 123 -7.27 -6.51 -18.51
N SER A 124 -7.87 -6.31 -19.66
CA SER A 124 -7.48 -7.00 -20.89
C SER A 124 -6.02 -6.73 -21.30
N THR A 125 -5.49 -5.57 -20.89
CA THR A 125 -4.09 -5.16 -21.14
C THR A 125 -3.07 -5.83 -20.19
N ASP A 126 -3.51 -6.41 -19.06
CA ASP A 126 -2.61 -7.13 -18.15
C ASP A 126 -2.36 -8.58 -18.63
N GLY A 127 -1.09 -9.00 -18.70
CA GLY A 127 -0.74 -10.37 -19.06
C GLY A 127 -1.40 -11.42 -18.15
N ARG A 128 -1.83 -12.56 -18.71
CA ARG A 128 -2.57 -13.63 -18.01
C ARG A 128 -1.92 -14.09 -16.70
N LEU A 129 -0.59 -14.15 -16.65
CA LEU A 129 0.16 -14.56 -15.46
C LEU A 129 0.04 -13.51 -14.34
N LYS A 130 0.19 -12.22 -14.68
CA LYS A 130 0.09 -11.10 -13.75
C LYS A 130 -1.32 -11.00 -13.16
N ARG A 131 -2.37 -11.25 -13.96
CA ARG A 131 -3.75 -11.28 -13.50
C ARG A 131 -4.01 -12.42 -12.50
N LYS A 132 -3.60 -13.65 -12.82
CA LYS A 132 -3.78 -14.81 -11.94
C LYS A 132 -3.02 -14.67 -10.61
N THR A 133 -1.81 -14.13 -10.62
CA THR A 133 -1.03 -13.91 -9.40
C THR A 133 -1.66 -12.83 -8.52
N ALA A 134 -2.21 -11.76 -9.12
CA ALA A 134 -2.94 -10.72 -8.38
C ALA A 134 -4.25 -11.28 -7.79
N GLU A 135 -5.06 -12.01 -8.55
CA GLU A 135 -6.29 -12.66 -8.06
C GLU A 135 -5.99 -13.60 -6.89
N TRP A 136 -4.94 -14.42 -7.01
CA TRP A 136 -4.52 -15.32 -5.92
C TRP A 136 -4.08 -14.55 -4.67
N PHE A 137 -3.33 -13.46 -4.84
CA PHE A 137 -2.92 -12.58 -3.74
C PHE A 137 -4.14 -11.99 -3.02
N TYR A 138 -5.10 -11.38 -3.73
CA TYR A 138 -6.30 -10.81 -3.11
C TYR A 138 -7.14 -11.86 -2.40
N LYS A 139 -7.35 -13.04 -3.01
CA LYS A 139 -8.06 -14.16 -2.37
C LYS A 139 -7.39 -14.61 -1.08
N LEU A 140 -6.07 -14.77 -1.10
CA LEU A 140 -5.30 -15.15 0.08
C LEU A 140 -5.35 -14.05 1.14
N HIS A 141 -5.05 -12.80 0.77
CA HIS A 141 -5.07 -11.65 1.66
C HIS A 141 -6.44 -11.50 2.34
N ASN A 142 -7.53 -11.47 1.58
CA ASN A 142 -8.88 -11.30 2.11
C ASN A 142 -9.35 -12.46 2.99
N LYS A 143 -8.74 -13.66 2.84
CA LYS A 143 -9.00 -14.81 3.72
C LYS A 143 -8.27 -14.74 5.06
N ILE A 144 -7.09 -14.12 5.09
CA ILE A 144 -6.19 -14.15 6.26
C ILE A 144 -6.03 -12.81 6.96
N SER A 145 -6.46 -11.72 6.33
CA SER A 145 -6.32 -10.35 6.82
C SER A 145 -7.68 -9.70 7.01
N ASN A 146 -7.75 -8.78 7.96
CA ASN A 146 -8.87 -7.88 8.18
C ASN A 146 -8.29 -6.45 8.29
N PRO A 147 -8.69 -5.50 7.46
CA PRO A 147 -9.85 -5.49 6.55
C PRO A 147 -9.65 -6.21 5.22
N GLN A 148 -10.77 -6.50 4.56
CA GLN A 148 -10.77 -6.99 3.19
C GLN A 148 -10.45 -5.84 2.22
N ILE A 149 -9.59 -6.10 1.25
CA ILE A 149 -9.23 -5.14 0.20
C ILE A 149 -10.04 -5.45 -1.05
N GLU A 150 -10.76 -4.45 -1.57
CA GLU A 150 -11.50 -4.57 -2.83
C GLU A 150 -10.56 -4.83 -4.00
N GLU A 151 -10.91 -5.85 -4.80
CA GLU A 151 -10.16 -6.19 -6.02
C GLU A 151 -10.31 -5.08 -7.08
N ASN A 152 -9.25 -4.83 -7.84
CA ASN A 152 -9.23 -3.87 -8.95
C ASN A 152 -9.39 -2.39 -8.52
N VAL A 153 -9.28 -2.09 -7.24
CA VAL A 153 -9.27 -0.73 -6.71
C VAL A 153 -7.83 -0.29 -6.45
N GLY A 154 -7.49 0.91 -6.97
CA GLY A 154 -6.23 1.60 -6.72
C GLY A 154 -6.33 2.61 -5.58
N ASP A 155 -5.42 3.59 -5.62
CA ASP A 155 -5.45 4.73 -4.71
C ASP A 155 -6.54 5.74 -5.12
N PHE A 156 -6.93 5.76 -6.41
CA PHE A 156 -7.96 6.63 -6.97
C PHE A 156 -9.32 6.32 -6.36
N ARG A 157 -9.78 7.23 -5.52
CA ARG A 157 -11.06 7.19 -4.80
C ARG A 157 -11.41 8.56 -4.25
N LEU A 158 -12.65 8.81 -3.94
CA LEU A 158 -13.06 9.97 -3.17
C LEU A 158 -13.27 9.56 -1.71
N MET A 159 -12.81 10.39 -0.80
CA MET A 159 -13.00 10.23 0.64
C MET A 159 -13.57 11.52 1.23
N SER A 160 -14.59 11.41 2.07
CA SER A 160 -15.11 12.54 2.83
C SER A 160 -14.06 13.09 3.80
N ARG A 161 -14.24 14.34 4.24
CA ARG A 161 -13.36 14.95 5.24
C ARG A 161 -13.26 14.11 6.52
N GLU A 162 -14.37 13.54 6.97
CA GLU A 162 -14.41 12.70 8.16
C GLU A 162 -13.52 11.47 8.03
N VAL A 163 -13.58 10.78 6.89
CA VAL A 163 -12.71 9.62 6.59
C VAL A 163 -11.24 10.04 6.59
N VAL A 164 -10.91 11.17 5.99
CA VAL A 164 -9.53 11.67 5.97
C VAL A 164 -9.02 11.98 7.38
N GLU A 165 -9.83 12.64 8.23
CA GLU A 165 -9.43 12.91 9.60
C GLU A 165 -9.25 11.61 10.41
N ASN A 166 -10.09 10.59 10.19
CA ASN A 166 -9.92 9.28 10.81
C ASN A 166 -8.61 8.58 10.35
N ILE A 167 -8.24 8.70 9.06
CA ILE A 167 -6.96 8.18 8.54
C ILE A 167 -5.76 8.88 9.23
N LYS A 168 -5.84 10.18 9.44
CA LYS A 168 -4.77 10.96 10.09
C LYS A 168 -4.51 10.55 11.55
N LEU A 169 -5.53 10.01 12.24
CA LEU A 169 -5.40 9.49 13.61
C LEU A 169 -4.59 8.18 13.68
N LEU A 170 -4.43 7.47 12.58
CA LEU A 170 -3.71 6.19 12.59
C LEU A 170 -2.20 6.43 12.81
N PRO A 171 -1.59 5.78 13.82
CA PRO A 171 -0.21 6.05 14.19
C PRO A 171 0.82 5.32 13.32
N GLU A 172 0.40 4.36 12.49
CA GLU A 172 1.29 3.46 11.73
C GLU A 172 2.35 4.21 10.94
N ARG A 173 3.60 3.74 11.05
CA ARG A 173 4.76 4.26 10.30
C ARG A 173 5.04 3.44 9.05
N ASN A 174 4.69 2.16 9.10
CA ASN A 174 4.78 1.28 7.97
C ASN A 174 3.49 1.38 7.14
N LEU A 175 3.48 2.31 6.19
CA LEU A 175 2.30 2.64 5.41
C LEU A 175 2.05 1.58 4.33
N PHE A 176 0.93 0.90 4.42
CA PHE A 176 0.33 0.17 3.32
C PHE A 176 -1.04 0.81 3.05
N MET A 177 -1.03 1.85 2.22
CA MET A 177 -2.20 2.74 2.04
C MET A 177 -3.46 1.99 1.66
N LYS A 178 -3.37 0.95 0.81
CA LYS A 178 -4.55 0.14 0.46
C LYS A 178 -5.23 -0.51 1.67
N GLY A 179 -4.43 -1.01 2.61
CA GLY A 179 -4.94 -1.58 3.85
C GLY A 179 -5.50 -0.51 4.79
N ILE A 180 -4.77 0.58 4.99
CA ILE A 180 -5.17 1.72 5.82
C ILE A 180 -6.50 2.30 5.34
N LEU A 181 -6.61 2.59 4.04
CA LEU A 181 -7.81 3.15 3.43
C LEU A 181 -9.03 2.20 3.51
N SER A 182 -8.80 0.89 3.56
CA SER A 182 -9.87 -0.09 3.75
C SER A 182 -10.21 -0.30 5.23
N TRP A 183 -9.25 -0.06 6.13
CA TRP A 183 -9.41 -0.29 7.58
C TRP A 183 -10.29 0.76 8.25
N VAL A 184 -10.22 2.01 7.80
CA VAL A 184 -11.00 3.11 8.39
C VAL A 184 -12.50 2.88 8.25
N GLY A 185 -12.94 2.17 7.19
CA GLY A 185 -14.36 1.89 6.96
C GLY A 185 -15.15 3.13 6.57
N GLY A 186 -16.48 2.99 6.55
CA GLY A 186 -17.44 4.01 6.14
C GLY A 186 -18.43 3.45 5.12
N TYR A 187 -19.53 4.18 4.86
CA TYR A 187 -20.45 3.82 3.77
C TYR A 187 -19.77 3.98 2.42
N THR A 188 -19.53 2.85 1.75
CA THR A 188 -18.70 2.78 0.53
C THR A 188 -19.58 2.50 -0.68
N ASP A 189 -19.43 3.33 -1.73
CA ASP A 189 -20.00 3.10 -3.07
C ASP A 189 -18.88 2.91 -4.11
N VAL A 190 -19.22 2.47 -5.31
CA VAL A 190 -18.29 2.12 -6.38
C VAL A 190 -18.68 2.80 -7.67
N VAL A 191 -17.68 3.36 -8.37
CA VAL A 191 -17.78 3.83 -9.77
C VAL A 191 -16.85 3.00 -10.61
N GLU A 192 -17.35 2.34 -11.65
CA GLU A 192 -16.50 1.58 -12.57
C GLU A 192 -15.97 2.46 -13.69
N TYR A 193 -14.69 2.26 -14.05
CA TYR A 193 -14.08 2.98 -15.15
C TYR A 193 -13.08 2.14 -15.93
N VAL A 194 -12.79 2.55 -17.17
CA VAL A 194 -11.74 1.98 -18.01
C VAL A 194 -10.48 2.82 -17.87
N ARG A 195 -9.36 2.18 -17.58
CA ARG A 195 -8.08 2.87 -17.42
C ARG A 195 -7.57 3.39 -18.76
N ALA A 196 -7.18 4.67 -18.82
CA ALA A 196 -6.57 5.26 -19.99
C ALA A 196 -5.11 4.78 -20.19
N GLU A 197 -4.59 4.94 -21.40
CA GLU A 197 -3.16 4.77 -21.66
C GLU A 197 -2.37 5.89 -21.00
N ARG A 198 -1.15 5.57 -20.56
CA ARG A 198 -0.28 6.54 -19.89
C ARG A 198 0.17 7.63 -20.88
N VAL A 199 0.03 8.89 -20.51
CA VAL A 199 0.42 10.03 -21.35
C VAL A 199 1.94 10.20 -21.37
N ALA A 200 2.64 9.91 -20.26
CA ALA A 200 4.11 9.99 -20.14
C ALA A 200 4.65 9.00 -19.08
N GLY A 201 5.94 8.66 -19.16
CA GLY A 201 6.64 7.84 -18.17
C GLY A 201 6.68 6.33 -18.48
N SER A 202 7.50 5.57 -17.73
CA SER A 202 7.70 4.12 -17.88
C SER A 202 7.42 3.35 -16.58
N THR A 203 6.96 2.10 -16.71
CA THR A 203 6.68 1.22 -15.55
C THR A 203 7.98 0.80 -14.87
N LYS A 204 8.16 1.15 -13.59
CA LYS A 204 9.37 0.85 -12.78
C LYS A 204 9.22 -0.39 -11.87
N PHE A 205 8.15 -1.19 -12.03
CA PHE A 205 7.90 -2.38 -11.19
C PHE A 205 8.57 -3.63 -11.75
N ASN A 206 9.33 -4.34 -10.90
CA ASN A 206 9.86 -5.67 -11.18
C ASN A 206 9.25 -6.71 -10.21
N GLY A 207 9.46 -8.02 -10.50
CA GLY A 207 8.87 -9.11 -9.72
C GLY A 207 9.26 -9.10 -8.24
N TRP A 208 10.48 -8.69 -7.90
CA TRP A 208 10.95 -8.58 -6.52
C TRP A 208 10.20 -7.51 -5.71
N LYS A 209 9.91 -6.37 -6.34
CA LYS A 209 9.10 -5.31 -5.71
C LYS A 209 7.67 -5.76 -5.45
N LEU A 210 7.08 -6.53 -6.37
CA LEU A 210 5.73 -7.11 -6.18
C LEU A 210 5.71 -8.13 -5.03
N TRP A 211 6.74 -8.96 -4.90
CA TRP A 211 6.88 -9.90 -3.80
C TRP A 211 6.99 -9.20 -2.45
N ASN A 212 7.84 -8.17 -2.35
CA ASN A 212 7.97 -7.39 -1.12
C ASN A 212 6.66 -6.68 -0.75
N LEU A 213 5.95 -6.10 -1.72
CA LEU A 213 4.65 -5.48 -1.49
C LEU A 213 3.61 -6.50 -0.98
N ALA A 214 3.63 -7.73 -1.51
CA ALA A 214 2.75 -8.80 -1.05
C ALA A 214 3.07 -9.22 0.39
N LEU A 215 4.34 -9.40 0.73
CA LEU A 215 4.78 -9.67 2.11
C LEU A 215 4.37 -8.53 3.04
N GLU A 216 4.57 -7.29 2.63
CA GLU A 216 4.18 -6.12 3.40
C GLU A 216 2.68 -6.09 3.68
N GLY A 217 1.84 -6.29 2.68
CA GLY A 217 0.39 -6.35 2.85
C GLY A 217 -0.05 -7.43 3.83
N ILE A 218 0.50 -8.66 3.71
CA ILE A 218 0.15 -9.77 4.59
C ILE A 218 0.60 -9.52 6.03
N THR A 219 1.86 -9.13 6.23
CA THR A 219 2.44 -9.03 7.58
C THR A 219 2.03 -7.76 8.34
N SER A 220 1.56 -6.71 7.64
CA SER A 220 1.02 -5.50 8.27
C SER A 220 -0.39 -5.69 8.83
N PHE A 221 -1.22 -6.53 8.17
CA PHE A 221 -2.64 -6.67 8.52
C PHE A 221 -3.02 -8.09 8.96
N SER A 222 -2.05 -9.01 9.10
CA SER A 222 -2.34 -10.37 9.51
C SER A 222 -1.26 -10.97 10.41
N THR A 223 -1.68 -11.59 11.48
CA THR A 223 -0.83 -12.46 12.33
C THR A 223 -0.88 -13.93 11.88
N PHE A 224 -1.56 -14.22 10.77
CA PHE A 224 -1.74 -15.58 10.27
C PHE A 224 -0.41 -16.33 10.04
N PRO A 225 0.65 -15.75 9.46
CA PRO A 225 1.94 -16.42 9.32
C PRO A 225 2.54 -16.88 10.67
N LEU A 226 2.40 -16.07 11.73
CA LEU A 226 2.86 -16.44 13.07
C LEU A 226 2.03 -17.59 13.65
N ARG A 227 0.71 -17.54 13.51
CA ARG A 227 -0.20 -18.61 13.99
C ARG A 227 0.03 -19.91 13.24
N MET A 228 0.20 -19.87 11.93
CA MET A 228 0.54 -21.06 11.13
C MET A 228 1.82 -21.71 11.63
N TRP A 229 2.81 -20.89 12.00
CA TRP A 229 4.07 -21.39 12.53
C TRP A 229 3.88 -22.13 13.87
N THR A 230 2.99 -21.66 14.73
CA THR A 230 2.63 -22.33 15.98
C THR A 230 2.05 -23.72 15.72
N TYR A 231 1.14 -23.87 14.76
CA TYR A 231 0.53 -25.17 14.42
C TYR A 231 1.54 -26.12 13.77
N ILE A 232 2.42 -25.62 12.89
CA ILE A 232 3.50 -26.41 12.30
C ILE A 232 4.45 -26.91 13.40
N GLY A 233 4.85 -26.03 14.31
CA GLY A 233 5.71 -26.37 15.42
C GLY A 233 5.08 -27.42 16.34
N LEU A 234 3.79 -27.29 16.64
CA LEU A 234 3.05 -28.26 17.46
C LEU A 234 2.95 -29.63 16.77
N LEU A 235 2.71 -29.66 15.45
CA LEU A 235 2.67 -30.89 14.67
C LEU A 235 4.04 -31.59 14.69
N VAL A 236 5.12 -30.84 14.39
CA VAL A 236 6.48 -31.39 14.40
C VAL A 236 6.88 -31.90 15.77
N ALA A 237 6.57 -31.14 16.83
CA ALA A 237 6.81 -31.57 18.21
C ALA A 237 6.02 -32.84 18.57
N GLY A 238 4.77 -32.94 18.16
CA GLY A 238 3.94 -34.13 18.35
C GLY A 238 4.51 -35.38 17.69
N ILE A 239 4.93 -35.25 16.41
CA ILE A 239 5.58 -36.35 15.67
C ILE A 239 6.90 -36.74 16.35
N ALA A 240 7.73 -35.78 16.73
CA ALA A 240 8.99 -36.04 17.42
C ALA A 240 8.79 -36.71 18.75
N PHE A 241 7.77 -36.34 19.53
CA PHE A 241 7.42 -36.96 20.80
C PHE A 241 6.98 -38.41 20.61
N ILE A 242 6.09 -38.70 19.67
CA ILE A 242 5.61 -40.05 19.36
C ILE A 242 6.78 -40.92 18.87
N TYR A 243 7.63 -40.41 17.99
CA TYR A 243 8.80 -41.11 17.51
C TYR A 243 9.81 -41.40 18.63
N GLY A 244 10.07 -40.42 19.49
CA GLY A 244 10.94 -40.58 20.65
C GLY A 244 10.42 -41.63 21.64
N ALA A 245 9.13 -41.60 21.94
CA ALA A 245 8.49 -42.60 22.81
C ALA A 245 8.59 -44.01 22.20
N TRP A 246 8.30 -44.15 20.90
CA TRP A 246 8.47 -45.41 20.18
C TRP A 246 9.91 -45.94 20.26
N MET A 247 10.90 -45.07 19.99
CA MET A 247 12.32 -45.45 20.04
C MET A 247 12.78 -45.91 21.43
N ILE A 248 12.28 -45.30 22.50
CA ILE A 248 12.56 -45.73 23.88
C ILE A 248 12.01 -47.14 24.11
N VAL A 249 10.76 -47.40 23.72
CA VAL A 249 10.12 -48.71 23.88
C VAL A 249 10.86 -49.77 23.05
N ASP A 250 11.18 -49.48 21.80
CA ASP A 250 11.91 -50.39 20.91
C ASP A 250 13.30 -50.74 21.45
N THR A 251 14.05 -49.73 21.94
CA THR A 251 15.37 -49.93 22.55
C THR A 251 15.32 -50.76 23.80
N MET A 252 14.29 -50.59 24.64
CA MET A 252 14.10 -51.38 25.86
C MET A 252 13.70 -52.84 25.57
N ALA A 253 12.96 -53.06 24.46
CA ALA A 253 12.48 -54.41 24.11
C ALA A 253 13.52 -55.23 23.31
N PHE A 254 14.30 -54.61 22.42
CA PHE A 254 15.14 -55.29 21.44
C PHE A 254 16.63 -54.95 21.49
N GLY A 255 17.04 -54.01 22.37
CA GLY A 255 18.42 -53.52 22.43
C GLY A 255 18.76 -52.54 21.28
N ASN A 256 19.95 -51.93 21.34
CA ASN A 256 20.37 -50.93 20.34
C ASN A 256 21.57 -51.41 19.51
N PRO A 257 21.42 -51.88 18.27
CA PRO A 257 22.52 -51.92 17.33
C PRO A 257 22.76 -50.51 16.80
N VAL A 258 23.96 -49.96 16.97
CA VAL A 258 24.37 -48.57 16.58
C VAL A 258 24.24 -48.36 15.06
N ARG A 259 23.04 -48.43 14.53
CA ARG A 259 22.68 -48.12 13.12
C ARG A 259 21.74 -46.93 13.16
N GLY A 260 22.21 -45.71 12.92
CA GLY A 260 21.30 -44.60 12.93
C GLY A 260 21.91 -43.24 12.60
N TYR A 261 23.18 -43.17 12.26
CA TYR A 261 23.86 -41.90 11.97
C TYR A 261 23.16 -41.10 10.82
N PRO A 262 22.79 -41.72 9.67
CA PRO A 262 22.13 -40.96 8.61
C PRO A 262 20.76 -40.43 9.02
N SER A 263 19.95 -41.18 9.72
CA SER A 263 18.63 -40.76 10.18
C SER A 263 18.70 -39.66 11.24
N LEU A 264 19.68 -39.73 12.16
CA LEU A 264 19.95 -38.67 13.12
C LEU A 264 20.33 -37.36 12.42
N LEU A 265 21.27 -37.40 11.46
CA LEU A 265 21.73 -36.25 10.72
C LEU A 265 20.59 -35.62 9.93
N VAL A 266 19.78 -36.39 9.20
CA VAL A 266 18.62 -35.90 8.44
C VAL A 266 17.60 -35.26 9.37
N SER A 267 17.30 -35.85 10.52
CA SER A 267 16.37 -35.31 11.52
C SER A 267 16.86 -33.95 12.06
N ILE A 268 18.14 -33.85 12.40
CA ILE A 268 18.75 -32.58 12.89
C ILE A 268 18.69 -31.50 11.83
N LEU A 269 19.07 -31.83 10.58
CA LEU A 269 19.03 -30.85 9.47
C LEU A 269 17.61 -30.43 9.15
N PHE A 270 16.64 -31.33 9.17
CA PHE A 270 15.23 -31.04 8.94
C PHE A 270 14.68 -30.10 10.04
N LEU A 271 14.86 -30.47 11.29
CA LEU A 271 14.40 -29.67 12.44
C LEU A 271 15.09 -28.30 12.47
N GLY A 272 16.41 -28.26 12.23
CA GLY A 272 17.15 -27.03 12.13
C GLY A 272 16.66 -26.12 11.00
N GLY A 273 16.38 -26.69 9.84
CA GLY A 273 15.80 -25.95 8.71
C GLY A 273 14.42 -25.36 9.02
N VAL A 274 13.55 -26.16 9.63
CA VAL A 274 12.22 -25.74 10.10
C VAL A 274 12.34 -24.61 11.11
N GLN A 275 13.24 -24.69 12.09
CA GLN A 275 13.49 -23.63 13.07
C GLN A 275 13.98 -22.33 12.43
N LEU A 276 14.93 -22.39 11.49
CA LEU A 276 15.45 -21.22 10.80
C LEU A 276 14.36 -20.45 10.01
N ILE A 277 13.45 -21.17 9.35
CA ILE A 277 12.30 -20.55 8.68
C ILE A 277 11.41 -19.82 9.70
N GLY A 278 11.13 -20.44 10.87
CA GLY A 278 10.35 -19.81 11.94
C GLY A 278 11.00 -18.55 12.50
N ILE A 279 12.30 -18.59 12.72
CA ILE A 279 13.08 -17.43 13.14
C ILE A 279 13.00 -16.33 12.08
N GLY A 280 13.07 -16.68 10.78
CA GLY A 280 12.91 -15.73 9.67
C GLY A 280 11.54 -15.04 9.68
N VAL A 281 10.46 -15.80 9.88
CA VAL A 281 9.10 -15.23 10.00
C VAL A 281 9.01 -14.30 11.21
N MET A 282 9.50 -14.68 12.37
CA MET A 282 9.54 -13.83 13.56
C MET A 282 10.38 -12.57 13.32
N GLY A 283 11.52 -12.68 12.62
CA GLY A 283 12.39 -11.57 12.28
C GLY A 283 11.67 -10.49 11.47
N GLU A 284 10.81 -10.88 10.53
CA GLU A 284 9.99 -9.95 9.73
C GLU A 284 9.04 -9.13 10.63
N TYR A 285 8.35 -9.76 11.58
CA TYR A 285 7.46 -9.06 12.51
C TYR A 285 8.23 -8.18 13.50
N ILE A 286 9.35 -8.66 14.03
CA ILE A 286 10.22 -7.87 14.91
C ILE A 286 10.75 -6.63 14.17
N GLY A 287 11.14 -6.78 12.90
CA GLY A 287 11.57 -5.68 12.05
C GLY A 287 10.50 -4.59 11.92
N ARG A 288 9.22 -4.97 11.75
CA ARG A 288 8.09 -4.03 11.69
C ARG A 288 7.86 -3.35 13.02
N ILE A 289 7.81 -4.11 14.12
CA ILE A 289 7.69 -3.55 15.48
C ILE A 289 8.81 -2.54 15.74
N TYR A 290 10.03 -2.83 15.32
CA TYR A 290 11.17 -1.94 15.46
C TYR A 290 10.98 -0.60 14.72
N VAL A 291 10.42 -0.63 13.50
CA VAL A 291 10.10 0.59 12.74
C VAL A 291 9.04 1.42 13.48
N GLU A 292 7.98 0.77 13.96
CA GLU A 292 6.90 1.44 14.71
C GLU A 292 7.42 2.04 16.03
N VAL A 293 8.17 1.29 16.82
CA VAL A 293 8.72 1.75 18.12
C VAL A 293 9.69 2.92 17.95
N LYS A 294 10.45 2.98 16.85
CA LYS A 294 11.32 4.13 16.55
C LYS A 294 10.56 5.44 16.38
N ASN A 295 9.30 5.40 16.05
CA ASN A 295 8.41 6.56 15.91
C ASN A 295 9.01 7.70 15.06
N ARG A 296 9.77 7.38 14.01
CA ARG A 296 10.31 8.38 13.09
C ARG A 296 9.19 9.02 12.28
N PRO A 297 9.26 10.33 11.93
CA PRO A 297 8.27 10.95 11.06
C PRO A 297 8.15 10.18 9.74
N ARG A 298 6.93 10.02 9.22
CA ARG A 298 6.64 9.34 7.96
C ARG A 298 7.34 10.03 6.77
N TYR A 299 7.44 11.35 6.83
CA TYR A 299 8.10 12.22 5.85
C TYR A 299 8.70 13.46 6.53
N VAL A 300 9.55 14.17 5.85
CA VAL A 300 10.12 15.45 6.29
C VAL A 300 9.95 16.45 5.15
N LEU A 301 9.15 17.49 5.39
CA LEU A 301 8.99 18.58 4.43
C LEU A 301 10.24 19.46 4.40
N ARG A 302 10.61 19.90 3.20
CA ARG A 302 11.59 20.95 3.02
C ARG A 302 10.99 22.26 3.53
N SER A 303 11.63 22.89 4.50
CA SER A 303 11.21 24.23 4.94
C SER A 303 11.28 25.18 3.74
N LYS A 304 10.21 25.96 3.53
CA LYS A 304 10.32 27.11 2.62
C LYS A 304 11.39 28.02 3.23
N GLN A 305 12.62 27.98 2.69
CA GLN A 305 13.62 28.98 3.08
C GLN A 305 13.02 30.33 2.73
N GLY A 306 12.56 31.06 3.73
CA GLY A 306 12.31 32.47 3.61
C GLY A 306 13.66 33.09 3.14
N LYS A 307 13.71 33.56 1.90
CA LYS A 307 14.70 34.53 1.55
C LYS A 307 14.40 35.77 2.40
N ASN A 308 15.17 35.92 3.50
CA ASN A 308 15.35 37.23 4.12
C ASN A 308 16.00 38.18 3.11
#